data_7bd7b7a6d9d4ccdda7b230338d33c95a
#
_entry.id   7bd7b7a6d9d4ccdda7b230338d33c95a
#
_cell.length_a   1.000
_cell.length_b   1.000
_cell.length_c   1.000
_cell.angle_alpha   90.00
_cell.angle_beta   90.00
_cell.angle_gamma   90.00
#
_symmetry.space_group_name_H-M   'P 1'
#
loop_
_entity.id
_entity.type
_entity.pdbx_description
1 polymer ?
#
loop_
_entity_poly.entity_id
_entity_poly.type
_entity_poly.pdbx_seq_one_letter_code
_entity_poly.pdbx_strand_id
1 'polypeptide(L)'
;MTLLERTFELRGSEGLGAKPRPELIGPVLGKVHDTLLDSVRMGFLHSSRARGRIPQSLQRAADVRFVGHAEGQNGSTLLRFEVPQFGSVAADLFEQGSLWDSGPKPEQTAFDLLADSLRDVRLMVSGSGRFDHALLRRFVSYRRLLRQGLTSIDIDSRAQQPESIDKELSDAAESLYRQTPAPRRVRIAGKLDLLGVSKRVLGLVLEEGATVTAVWSSEGFVDLANFLDKRIVIEGLAEFRPSGTLLRVDADAIRHAEAGDSSFGKLPAGEVRRNYLRDAATIRSGLRPYAALFGLIPGEETDEEFAAAVAELS
;
A
#
# COMPACT_ATOMS: atom_id res chain seq x y z
N MET A 1 15.20 -22.35 12.66
CA MET A 1 14.83 -21.18 11.81
C MET A 1 15.11 -21.58 10.38
N THR A 2 14.10 -21.72 9.56
CA THR A 2 14.26 -22.09 8.14
C THR A 2 14.40 -20.81 7.33
N LEU A 3 15.58 -20.60 6.75
CA LEU A 3 15.84 -19.53 5.80
C LEU A 3 15.62 -20.07 4.38
N LEU A 4 14.99 -19.28 3.55
CA LEU A 4 14.80 -19.56 2.12
C LEU A 4 15.68 -18.63 1.31
N GLU A 5 16.29 -19.16 0.26
CA GLU A 5 16.97 -18.33 -0.72
C GLU A 5 15.95 -17.69 -1.66
N ARG A 6 16.10 -16.39 -1.90
CA ARG A 6 15.32 -15.58 -2.84
C ARG A 6 16.24 -14.69 -3.63
N THR A 7 15.81 -14.32 -4.83
CA THR A 7 16.63 -13.52 -5.73
C THR A 7 15.90 -12.29 -6.23
N PHE A 8 16.69 -11.25 -6.47
CA PHE A 8 16.36 -10.14 -7.38
C PHE A 8 17.24 -10.23 -8.60
N GLU A 9 16.67 -10.28 -9.78
CA GLU A 9 17.41 -10.21 -11.04
C GLU A 9 17.39 -8.77 -11.56
N LEU A 10 18.56 -8.17 -11.66
CA LEU A 10 18.76 -6.83 -12.23
C LEU A 10 19.01 -6.94 -13.71
N ARG A 11 18.17 -6.33 -14.53
CA ARG A 11 18.33 -6.26 -15.97
C ARG A 11 18.62 -4.84 -16.41
N GLY A 12 19.49 -4.67 -17.37
CA GLY A 12 19.89 -3.35 -17.87
C GLY A 12 20.85 -3.43 -19.04
N SER A 13 21.28 -2.27 -19.52
CA SER A 13 22.12 -2.18 -20.73
C SER A 13 23.62 -2.36 -20.46
N GLU A 14 24.14 -1.85 -19.35
CA GLU A 14 25.58 -1.90 -19.06
C GLU A 14 25.88 -1.96 -17.55
N GLY A 15 27.04 -2.50 -17.20
CA GLY A 15 27.56 -2.48 -15.82
C GLY A 15 26.92 -3.52 -14.90
N LEU A 16 26.24 -4.52 -15.47
CA LEU A 16 25.68 -5.70 -14.81
C LEU A 16 26.50 -6.95 -15.14
N GLY A 17 26.00 -8.13 -14.79
CA GLY A 17 26.65 -9.42 -15.01
C GLY A 17 27.43 -9.89 -13.79
N ALA A 18 28.53 -10.64 -14.04
CA ALA A 18 29.36 -11.23 -12.98
C ALA A 18 30.15 -10.20 -12.15
N LYS A 19 30.36 -9.01 -12.66
CA LYS A 19 31.14 -7.93 -12.02
C LYS A 19 30.35 -6.61 -12.09
N PRO A 20 29.22 -6.53 -11.40
CA PRO A 20 28.38 -5.34 -11.49
C PRO A 20 29.03 -4.14 -10.79
N ARG A 21 28.74 -2.95 -11.31
CA ARG A 21 29.26 -1.69 -10.74
C ARG A 21 28.66 -1.39 -9.38
N PRO A 22 29.45 -1.05 -8.35
CA PRO A 22 28.95 -0.74 -7.01
C PRO A 22 27.91 0.39 -6.99
N GLU A 23 28.05 1.38 -7.90
CA GLU A 23 27.13 2.52 -8.02
C GLU A 23 25.72 2.11 -8.44
N LEU A 24 25.56 0.93 -9.09
CA LEU A 24 24.25 0.36 -9.42
C LEU A 24 23.70 -0.50 -8.29
N ILE A 25 24.53 -1.38 -7.71
CA ILE A 25 24.09 -2.33 -6.70
C ILE A 25 23.78 -1.65 -5.35
N GLY A 26 24.65 -0.78 -4.88
CA GLY A 26 24.50 -0.15 -3.56
C GLY A 26 23.12 0.51 -3.35
N PRO A 27 22.70 1.41 -4.25
CA PRO A 27 21.37 2.02 -4.18
C PRO A 27 20.22 1.02 -4.32
N VAL A 28 20.40 -0.07 -5.11
CA VAL A 28 19.37 -1.11 -5.23
C VAL A 28 19.21 -1.86 -3.91
N LEU A 29 20.31 -2.32 -3.30
CA LEU A 29 20.28 -3.07 -2.03
C LEU A 29 19.55 -2.28 -0.92
N GLY A 30 19.92 -1.01 -0.72
CA GLY A 30 19.27 -0.17 0.28
C GLY A 30 17.78 0.01 0.00
N LYS A 31 17.43 0.28 -1.26
CA LYS A 31 16.04 0.51 -1.64
C LYS A 31 15.18 -0.75 -1.55
N VAL A 32 15.73 -1.89 -1.94
CA VAL A 32 15.06 -3.20 -1.84
C VAL A 32 14.79 -3.54 -0.38
N HIS A 33 15.81 -3.42 0.50
CA HIS A 33 15.64 -3.66 1.93
C HIS A 33 14.51 -2.83 2.52
N ASP A 34 14.52 -1.53 2.28
CA ASP A 34 13.47 -0.63 2.75
C ASP A 34 12.08 -1.00 2.23
N THR A 35 12.00 -1.41 0.95
CA THR A 35 10.72 -1.77 0.32
C THR A 35 10.17 -3.06 0.89
N LEU A 36 11.03 -4.06 1.16
CA LEU A 36 10.64 -5.30 1.81
C LEU A 36 10.13 -5.04 3.24
N LEU A 37 10.84 -4.20 4.02
CA LEU A 37 10.41 -3.80 5.35
C LEU A 37 9.06 -3.09 5.34
N ASP A 38 8.85 -2.14 4.40
CA ASP A 38 7.58 -1.43 4.25
C ASP A 38 6.44 -2.39 3.84
N SER A 39 6.72 -3.40 2.98
CA SER A 39 5.74 -4.43 2.58
C SER A 39 5.36 -5.34 3.76
N VAL A 40 6.32 -5.73 4.60
CA VAL A 40 6.05 -6.50 5.83
C VAL A 40 5.18 -5.69 6.79
N ARG A 41 5.52 -4.42 7.03
CA ARG A 41 4.71 -3.53 7.87
C ARG A 41 3.30 -3.37 7.31
N MET A 42 3.17 -3.18 6.01
CA MET A 42 1.88 -3.05 5.36
C MET A 42 1.02 -4.29 5.57
N GLY A 43 1.59 -5.48 5.40
CA GLY A 43 0.89 -6.75 5.57
C GLY A 43 0.40 -6.98 7.01
N PHE A 44 1.22 -6.69 8.02
CA PHE A 44 0.90 -6.98 9.42
C PHE A 44 0.27 -5.83 10.19
N LEU A 45 0.63 -4.58 9.85
CA LEU A 45 0.18 -3.38 10.57
C LEU A 45 -0.81 -2.54 9.75
N HIS A 46 -1.12 -2.94 8.52
CA HIS A 46 -1.90 -2.13 7.57
C HIS A 46 -1.32 -0.73 7.33
N SER A 47 -0.02 -0.55 7.58
CA SER A 47 0.68 0.71 7.45
C SER A 47 2.14 0.48 7.08
N SER A 48 2.58 0.96 5.92
CA SER A 48 3.99 0.86 5.52
C SER A 48 4.91 1.73 6.39
N ARG A 49 4.35 2.79 7.01
CA ARG A 49 5.06 3.74 7.87
C ARG A 49 4.43 3.86 9.25
N ALA A 50 4.32 2.72 9.95
CA ALA A 50 3.85 2.74 11.32
C ALA A 50 4.78 3.60 12.21
N ARG A 51 4.18 4.47 13.03
CA ARG A 51 4.89 5.29 14.01
C ARG A 51 5.28 4.45 15.23
N GLY A 52 6.34 4.87 15.91
CA GLY A 52 6.81 4.25 17.15
C GLY A 52 7.76 3.07 16.92
N ARG A 53 8.10 2.35 18.03
CA ARG A 53 9.03 1.23 18.00
C ARG A 53 8.41 0.04 17.27
N ILE A 54 9.13 -0.48 16.29
CA ILE A 54 8.72 -1.68 15.54
C ILE A 54 8.78 -2.89 16.48
N PRO A 55 7.72 -3.72 16.55
CA PRO A 55 7.75 -4.99 17.29
C PRO A 55 8.92 -5.87 16.84
N GLN A 56 9.56 -6.57 17.79
CA GLN A 56 10.73 -7.40 17.50
C GLN A 56 10.39 -8.54 16.52
N SER A 57 9.19 -9.10 16.61
CA SER A 57 8.69 -10.10 15.67
C SER A 57 8.64 -9.58 14.22
N LEU A 58 8.18 -8.34 14.01
CA LEU A 58 8.20 -7.72 12.68
C LEU A 58 9.62 -7.42 12.19
N GLN A 59 10.54 -7.05 13.09
CA GLN A 59 11.95 -6.88 12.70
C GLN A 59 12.54 -8.21 12.23
N ARG A 60 12.25 -9.31 12.95
CA ARG A 60 12.68 -10.66 12.54
C ARG A 60 12.04 -11.13 11.25
N ALA A 61 10.74 -10.80 11.02
CA ALA A 61 10.05 -11.12 9.78
C ALA A 61 10.62 -10.38 8.54
N ALA A 62 11.20 -9.20 8.76
CA ALA A 62 11.86 -8.39 7.75
C ALA A 62 13.40 -8.55 7.73
N ASP A 63 13.98 -9.53 8.47
CA ASP A 63 15.42 -9.80 8.49
C ASP A 63 15.84 -10.47 7.18
N VAL A 64 16.16 -9.64 6.19
CA VAL A 64 16.59 -10.04 4.85
C VAL A 64 18.10 -9.88 4.77
N ARG A 65 18.82 -10.99 4.52
CA ARG A 65 20.27 -11.04 4.51
C ARG A 65 20.81 -11.19 3.10
N PHE A 66 21.60 -10.23 2.67
CA PHE A 66 22.30 -10.32 1.39
C PHE A 66 23.42 -11.37 1.50
N VAL A 67 23.37 -12.40 0.64
CA VAL A 67 24.34 -13.51 0.63
C VAL A 67 25.42 -13.26 -0.40
N GLY A 68 25.08 -12.65 -1.52
CA GLY A 68 26.00 -12.41 -2.60
C GLY A 68 25.29 -12.14 -3.93
N HIS A 69 26.08 -12.12 -5.00
CA HIS A 69 25.56 -11.98 -6.36
C HIS A 69 26.14 -13.03 -7.29
N ALA A 70 25.48 -13.24 -8.41
CA ALA A 70 25.93 -14.10 -9.49
C ALA A 70 25.54 -13.48 -10.84
N GLU A 71 26.17 -13.95 -11.91
CA GLU A 71 25.71 -13.63 -13.25
C GLU A 71 24.44 -14.42 -13.58
N GLY A 72 23.43 -13.71 -14.06
CA GLY A 72 22.19 -14.29 -14.55
C GLY A 72 22.21 -14.47 -16.07
N GLN A 73 21.04 -14.75 -16.63
CA GLN A 73 20.90 -14.90 -18.09
C GLN A 73 21.08 -13.55 -18.79
N ASN A 74 21.65 -13.60 -20.00
CA ASN A 74 21.84 -12.41 -20.87
C ASN A 74 22.58 -11.24 -20.21
N GLY A 75 23.57 -11.54 -19.35
CA GLY A 75 24.39 -10.53 -18.69
C GLY A 75 23.67 -9.77 -17.56
N SER A 76 22.55 -10.29 -17.05
CA SER A 76 21.88 -9.77 -15.86
C SER A 76 22.71 -10.05 -14.59
N THR A 77 22.34 -9.41 -13.48
CA THR A 77 22.93 -9.70 -12.16
C THR A 77 21.86 -10.24 -11.23
N LEU A 78 22.10 -11.44 -10.69
CA LEU A 78 21.27 -12.04 -9.65
C LEU A 78 21.80 -11.62 -8.28
N LEU A 79 21.00 -10.91 -7.50
CA LEU A 79 21.26 -10.63 -6.09
C LEU A 79 20.57 -11.70 -5.25
N ARG A 80 21.33 -12.42 -4.44
CA ARG A 80 20.85 -13.53 -3.61
C ARG A 80 20.65 -13.08 -2.16
N PHE A 81 19.53 -13.49 -1.58
CA PHE A 81 19.16 -13.16 -0.21
C PHE A 81 18.68 -14.40 0.52
N GLU A 82 19.00 -14.47 1.80
CA GLU A 82 18.35 -15.38 2.74
C GLU A 82 17.24 -14.64 3.48
N VAL A 83 16.05 -15.22 3.49
CA VAL A 83 14.85 -14.63 4.11
C VAL A 83 14.13 -15.66 4.95
N PRO A 84 13.60 -15.29 6.13
CA PRO A 84 12.82 -16.20 6.94
C PRO A 84 11.39 -16.34 6.43
N GLN A 85 10.80 -17.52 6.64
CA GLN A 85 9.34 -17.67 6.61
C GLN A 85 8.75 -17.03 7.87
N PHE A 86 7.63 -16.34 7.75
CA PHE A 86 7.01 -15.63 8.86
C PHE A 86 6.68 -16.54 10.04
N GLY A 87 6.12 -17.74 9.79
CA GLY A 87 5.78 -18.70 10.84
C GLY A 87 6.99 -19.20 11.65
N SER A 88 8.21 -19.12 11.08
CA SER A 88 9.43 -19.57 11.79
C SER A 88 10.04 -18.51 12.72
N VAL A 89 9.71 -17.23 12.55
CA VAL A 89 10.36 -16.11 13.26
C VAL A 89 9.39 -15.16 13.96
N ALA A 90 8.12 -15.21 13.59
CA ALA A 90 7.09 -14.30 14.04
C ALA A 90 5.78 -15.04 14.34
N ALA A 91 5.84 -16.23 14.92
CA ALA A 91 4.68 -17.06 15.27
C ALA A 91 3.66 -16.29 16.13
N ASP A 92 4.15 -15.44 17.04
CA ASP A 92 3.35 -14.54 17.88
C ASP A 92 2.43 -13.59 17.08
N LEU A 93 2.75 -13.30 15.84
CA LEU A 93 1.89 -12.49 14.96
C LEU A 93 0.67 -13.27 14.42
N PHE A 94 0.68 -14.60 14.52
CA PHE A 94 -0.39 -15.48 14.07
C PHE A 94 -1.23 -16.06 15.21
N GLU A 95 -0.75 -16.05 16.45
CA GLU A 95 -1.44 -16.60 17.63
C GLU A 95 -2.75 -15.87 17.95
N GLN A 96 -2.84 -14.59 17.64
CA GLN A 96 -4.09 -13.85 17.72
C GLN A 96 -4.84 -14.06 16.42
N GLY A 97 -5.76 -15.03 16.42
CA GLY A 97 -6.56 -15.40 15.26
C GLY A 97 -7.05 -14.16 14.50
N SER A 98 -6.67 -14.06 13.25
CA SER A 98 -7.19 -13.04 12.35
C SER A 98 -8.63 -13.44 12.05
N LEU A 99 -9.59 -12.77 12.66
CA LEU A 99 -11.02 -12.83 12.25
C LEU A 99 -11.20 -12.35 10.80
N TRP A 100 -10.16 -11.79 10.22
CA TRP A 100 -10.11 -11.26 8.85
C TRP A 100 -9.12 -12.09 8.03
N ASP A 101 -9.63 -12.89 7.15
CA ASP A 101 -8.95 -13.92 6.33
C ASP A 101 -7.92 -13.38 5.31
N SER A 102 -7.56 -12.09 5.36
CA SER A 102 -6.73 -11.41 4.36
C SER A 102 -5.30 -11.07 4.80
N GLY A 103 -4.86 -11.54 5.97
CA GLY A 103 -3.52 -11.29 6.50
C GLY A 103 -2.41 -12.14 5.83
N PRO A 104 -1.12 -11.84 6.11
CA PRO A 104 0.00 -12.67 5.70
C PRO A 104 -0.13 -14.09 6.23
N LYS A 105 0.37 -15.08 5.47
CA LYS A 105 0.35 -16.48 5.84
C LYS A 105 1.70 -16.91 6.46
N PRO A 106 1.71 -17.89 7.38
CA PRO A 106 2.95 -18.34 8.06
C PRO A 106 4.05 -18.79 7.10
N GLU A 107 3.69 -19.38 5.96
CA GLU A 107 4.61 -19.88 4.95
C GLU A 107 5.15 -18.79 4.00
N GLN A 108 4.61 -17.59 4.03
CA GLN A 108 5.08 -16.45 3.22
C GLN A 108 6.35 -15.82 3.80
N THR A 109 7.01 -15.05 2.95
CA THR A 109 8.20 -14.25 3.23
C THR A 109 7.95 -12.78 2.88
N ALA A 110 8.88 -11.89 3.20
CA ALA A 110 8.82 -10.50 2.79
C ALA A 110 8.76 -10.32 1.26
N PHE A 111 9.38 -11.22 0.49
CA PHE A 111 9.36 -11.23 -0.97
C PHE A 111 7.95 -11.53 -1.52
N ASP A 112 7.24 -12.45 -0.89
CA ASP A 112 5.87 -12.79 -1.32
C ASP A 112 4.91 -11.60 -1.11
N LEU A 113 5.02 -10.88 0.02
CA LEU A 113 4.22 -9.67 0.27
C LEU A 113 4.54 -8.54 -0.71
N LEU A 114 5.83 -8.36 -1.02
CA LEU A 114 6.23 -7.39 -2.03
C LEU A 114 5.66 -7.74 -3.40
N ALA A 115 5.82 -8.99 -3.84
CA ALA A 115 5.30 -9.45 -5.13
C ALA A 115 3.78 -9.27 -5.24
N ASP A 116 3.03 -9.64 -4.18
CA ASP A 116 1.58 -9.43 -4.13
C ASP A 116 1.20 -7.95 -4.25
N SER A 117 1.96 -7.05 -3.60
CA SER A 117 1.75 -5.60 -3.69
C SER A 117 2.03 -5.07 -5.10
N LEU A 118 3.12 -5.53 -5.74
CA LEU A 118 3.48 -5.13 -7.11
C LEU A 118 2.43 -5.59 -8.12
N ARG A 119 1.92 -6.82 -7.96
CA ARG A 119 0.85 -7.36 -8.81
C ARG A 119 -0.40 -6.50 -8.74
N ASP A 120 -0.85 -6.15 -7.53
CA ASP A 120 -2.02 -5.30 -7.35
C ASP A 120 -1.82 -3.90 -7.96
N VAL A 121 -0.60 -3.35 -7.87
CA VAL A 121 -0.24 -2.07 -8.51
C VAL A 121 -0.27 -2.19 -10.03
N ARG A 122 0.34 -3.24 -10.60
CA ARG A 122 0.36 -3.49 -12.06
C ARG A 122 -1.04 -3.65 -12.62
N LEU A 123 -1.92 -4.35 -11.90
CA LEU A 123 -3.32 -4.55 -12.26
C LEU A 123 -4.21 -3.35 -11.90
N MET A 124 -3.66 -2.26 -11.39
CA MET A 124 -4.39 -1.04 -11.00
C MET A 124 -5.54 -1.32 -10.03
N VAL A 125 -5.35 -2.24 -9.06
CA VAL A 125 -6.39 -2.61 -8.08
C VAL A 125 -6.56 -1.48 -7.06
N SER A 126 -7.40 -0.51 -7.39
CA SER A 126 -7.61 0.70 -6.56
C SER A 126 -8.16 0.43 -5.16
N GLY A 127 -8.83 -0.72 -4.95
CA GLY A 127 -9.36 -1.16 -3.66
C GLY A 127 -8.41 -2.01 -2.82
N SER A 128 -7.16 -2.24 -3.28
CA SER A 128 -6.21 -3.08 -2.57
C SER A 128 -5.87 -2.56 -1.17
N GLY A 129 -5.72 -3.49 -0.22
CA GLY A 129 -5.17 -3.23 1.12
C GLY A 129 -3.68 -3.54 1.25
N ARG A 130 -2.98 -3.87 0.14
CA ARG A 130 -1.57 -4.28 0.15
C ARG A 130 -0.58 -3.13 -0.05
N PHE A 131 -1.07 -1.93 -0.26
CA PHE A 131 -0.27 -0.71 -0.34
C PHE A 131 -1.03 0.49 0.21
N ASP A 132 -0.28 1.43 0.74
CA ASP A 132 -0.73 2.75 1.13
C ASP A 132 -0.03 3.83 0.28
N HIS A 133 -0.37 5.08 0.52
CA HIS A 133 0.21 6.22 -0.18
C HIS A 133 1.75 6.28 -0.09
N ALA A 134 2.33 5.86 1.04
CA ALA A 134 3.79 5.89 1.24
C ALA A 134 4.49 4.77 0.44
N LEU A 135 3.92 3.56 0.40
CA LEU A 135 4.47 2.45 -0.37
C LEU A 135 4.35 2.71 -1.89
N LEU A 136 3.23 3.28 -2.36
CA LEU A 136 3.10 3.72 -3.75
C LEU A 136 4.20 4.74 -4.13
N ARG A 137 4.45 5.74 -3.27
CA ARG A 137 5.54 6.71 -3.47
C ARG A 137 6.91 6.03 -3.53
N ARG A 138 7.13 4.97 -2.76
CA ARG A 138 8.35 4.18 -2.81
C ARG A 138 8.50 3.50 -4.18
N PHE A 139 7.45 2.87 -4.71
CA PHE A 139 7.49 2.27 -6.05
C PHE A 139 7.78 3.31 -7.15
N VAL A 140 7.15 4.48 -7.11
CA VAL A 140 7.48 5.60 -8.02
C VAL A 140 8.96 5.98 -7.95
N SER A 141 9.57 5.93 -6.77
CA SER A 141 10.96 6.33 -6.58
C SER A 141 11.99 5.42 -7.27
N TYR A 142 11.59 4.20 -7.71
CA TYR A 142 12.45 3.30 -8.49
C TYR A 142 12.78 3.86 -9.87
N ARG A 143 12.01 4.80 -10.41
CA ARG A 143 12.32 5.50 -11.66
C ARG A 143 13.72 6.07 -11.69
N ARG A 144 14.27 6.47 -10.52
CA ARG A 144 15.65 6.97 -10.47
C ARG A 144 16.66 5.88 -10.82
N LEU A 145 16.48 4.66 -10.31
CA LEU A 145 17.36 3.54 -10.61
C LEU A 145 17.22 3.09 -12.07
N LEU A 146 15.98 3.06 -12.58
CA LEU A 146 15.72 2.72 -13.98
C LEU A 146 16.40 3.70 -14.95
N ARG A 147 16.43 5.00 -14.62
CA ARG A 147 17.17 6.00 -15.42
C ARG A 147 18.69 5.86 -15.34
N GLN A 148 19.23 5.15 -14.37
CA GLN A 148 20.66 4.92 -14.20
C GLN A 148 21.18 3.69 -14.97
N GLY A 149 20.39 3.11 -15.85
CA GLY A 149 20.77 2.00 -16.73
C GLY A 149 20.09 0.67 -16.43
N LEU A 150 19.20 0.60 -15.42
CA LEU A 150 18.36 -0.57 -15.23
C LEU A 150 17.12 -0.50 -16.14
N THR A 151 16.73 -1.65 -16.70
CA THR A 151 15.46 -1.79 -17.41
C THR A 151 14.38 -2.38 -16.52
N SER A 152 14.74 -3.37 -15.67
CA SER A 152 13.84 -3.98 -14.68
C SER A 152 14.61 -4.54 -13.49
N ILE A 153 13.87 -4.78 -12.41
CA ILE A 153 14.28 -5.55 -11.24
C ILE A 153 13.22 -6.63 -11.07
N ASP A 154 13.54 -7.86 -11.43
CA ASP A 154 12.62 -8.99 -11.36
C ASP A 154 12.74 -9.67 -9.99
N ILE A 155 11.62 -10.06 -9.41
CA ILE A 155 11.54 -10.55 -8.04
C ILE A 155 11.11 -12.01 -8.05
N ASP A 156 11.97 -12.88 -7.52
CA ASP A 156 11.61 -14.26 -7.24
C ASP A 156 10.69 -14.33 -6.03
N SER A 157 9.50 -14.86 -6.24
CA SER A 157 8.49 -15.10 -5.22
C SER A 157 7.85 -16.47 -5.42
N ARG A 158 6.93 -16.85 -4.54
CA ARG A 158 6.14 -18.08 -4.71
C ARG A 158 5.14 -18.03 -5.87
N ALA A 159 4.97 -16.88 -6.50
CA ALA A 159 4.08 -16.73 -7.64
C ALA A 159 4.59 -17.54 -8.85
N GLN A 160 3.66 -18.00 -9.69
CA GLN A 160 4.01 -18.76 -10.91
C GLN A 160 4.81 -17.92 -11.91
N GLN A 161 4.66 -16.59 -11.87
CA GLN A 161 5.40 -15.66 -12.69
C GLN A 161 6.12 -14.63 -11.79
N PRO A 162 7.38 -14.28 -12.10
CA PRO A 162 8.09 -13.25 -11.39
C PRO A 162 7.40 -11.89 -11.60
N GLU A 163 7.34 -11.10 -10.53
CA GLU A 163 6.91 -9.70 -10.61
C GLU A 163 8.12 -8.82 -10.87
N SER A 164 7.93 -7.76 -11.64
CA SER A 164 9.03 -6.86 -12.02
C SER A 164 8.77 -5.43 -11.60
N ILE A 165 9.82 -4.75 -11.16
CA ILE A 165 9.82 -3.31 -10.98
C ILE A 165 10.46 -2.70 -12.24
N ASP A 166 9.63 -2.19 -13.11
CA ASP A 166 9.96 -1.56 -14.38
C ASP A 166 9.31 -0.17 -14.52
N LYS A 167 9.46 0.42 -15.68
CA LYS A 167 8.84 1.72 -15.97
C LYS A 167 7.31 1.66 -15.88
N GLU A 168 6.70 0.60 -16.39
CA GLU A 168 5.24 0.43 -16.43
C GLU A 168 4.67 0.33 -15.02
N LEU A 169 5.29 -0.45 -14.14
CA LEU A 169 4.91 -0.50 -12.73
C LEU A 169 5.04 0.87 -12.05
N SER A 170 6.14 1.58 -12.31
CA SER A 170 6.36 2.91 -11.71
C SER A 170 5.34 3.93 -12.20
N ASP A 171 4.87 3.82 -13.45
CA ASP A 171 3.82 4.67 -14.02
C ASP A 171 2.45 4.31 -13.44
N ALA A 172 2.14 3.02 -13.27
CA ALA A 172 0.94 2.54 -12.58
C ALA A 172 0.90 3.00 -11.11
N ALA A 173 2.03 2.86 -10.40
CA ALA A 173 2.14 3.33 -9.01
C ALA A 173 1.92 4.85 -8.89
N GLU A 174 2.44 5.65 -9.82
CA GLU A 174 2.20 7.09 -9.84
C GLU A 174 0.73 7.42 -10.10
N SER A 175 0.07 6.68 -10.98
CA SER A 175 -1.35 6.86 -11.26
C SER A 175 -2.19 6.60 -10.00
N LEU A 176 -1.98 5.46 -9.33
CA LEU A 176 -2.66 5.13 -8.07
C LEU A 176 -2.32 6.14 -6.96
N TYR A 177 -1.05 6.56 -6.85
CA TYR A 177 -0.62 7.57 -5.90
C TYR A 177 -1.39 8.89 -6.05
N ARG A 178 -1.56 9.36 -7.29
CA ARG A 178 -2.30 10.60 -7.59
C ARG A 178 -3.81 10.48 -7.35
N GLN A 179 -4.38 9.28 -7.51
CA GLN A 179 -5.78 9.00 -7.24
C GLN A 179 -6.08 8.90 -5.75
N THR A 180 -5.07 8.55 -4.92
CA THR A 180 -5.25 8.36 -3.49
C THR A 180 -5.63 9.68 -2.81
N PRO A 181 -6.79 9.74 -2.11
CA PRO A 181 -7.20 10.92 -1.38
C PRO A 181 -6.20 11.31 -0.29
N ALA A 182 -6.10 12.60 -0.01
CA ALA A 182 -5.29 13.09 1.09
C ALA A 182 -5.83 12.58 2.44
N PRO A 183 -4.96 12.22 3.39
CA PRO A 183 -5.38 11.87 4.74
C PRO A 183 -6.14 13.02 5.41
N ARG A 184 -7.17 12.69 6.20
CA ARG A 184 -7.94 13.69 6.95
C ARG A 184 -8.28 13.23 8.37
N ARG A 185 -8.42 14.16 9.29
CA ARG A 185 -8.88 13.85 10.64
C ARG A 185 -10.34 13.44 10.64
N VAL A 186 -10.60 12.37 11.40
CA VAL A 186 -11.94 11.79 11.54
C VAL A 186 -12.21 11.42 12.99
N ARG A 187 -13.51 11.30 13.31
CA ARG A 187 -14.04 10.63 14.49
C ARG A 187 -14.89 9.47 14.03
N ILE A 188 -14.67 8.30 14.61
CA ILE A 188 -15.44 7.11 14.25
C ILE A 188 -15.92 6.45 15.53
N ALA A 189 -17.24 6.26 15.64
CA ALA A 189 -17.89 5.53 16.72
C ALA A 189 -18.19 4.10 16.28
N GLY A 190 -17.84 3.12 17.11
CA GLY A 190 -18.11 1.72 16.84
C GLY A 190 -17.86 0.86 18.07
N LYS A 191 -18.21 -0.43 18.00
CA LYS A 191 -17.89 -1.42 19.02
C LYS A 191 -16.47 -1.92 18.79
N LEU A 192 -15.60 -1.88 19.81
CA LEU A 192 -14.26 -2.48 19.74
C LEU A 192 -14.39 -4.00 19.83
N ASP A 193 -14.23 -4.68 18.71
CA ASP A 193 -14.40 -6.12 18.60
C ASP A 193 -13.07 -6.88 18.58
N LEU A 194 -11.99 -6.22 18.13
CA LEU A 194 -10.66 -6.81 18.05
C LEU A 194 -9.61 -5.87 18.63
N LEU A 195 -8.74 -6.45 19.49
CA LEU A 195 -7.60 -5.77 20.09
C LEU A 195 -6.32 -6.57 19.86
N GLY A 196 -5.49 -6.13 18.93
CA GLY A 196 -4.15 -6.69 18.68
C GLY A 196 -3.09 -5.89 19.41
N VAL A 197 -2.85 -6.19 20.70
CA VAL A 197 -1.94 -5.42 21.56
C VAL A 197 -0.51 -5.38 20.99
N SER A 198 0.04 -6.52 20.56
CA SER A 198 1.39 -6.63 20.00
C SER A 198 1.53 -5.91 18.65
N LYS A 199 0.44 -5.84 17.87
CA LYS A 199 0.40 -5.15 16.57
C LYS A 199 -0.11 -3.70 16.68
N ARG A 200 -0.62 -3.31 17.86
CA ARG A 200 -1.31 -2.02 18.07
C ARG A 200 -2.46 -1.80 17.09
N VAL A 201 -3.15 -2.87 16.69
CA VAL A 201 -4.27 -2.82 15.75
C VAL A 201 -5.57 -2.99 16.51
N LEU A 202 -6.54 -2.14 16.19
CA LEU A 202 -7.89 -2.14 16.71
C LEU A 202 -8.86 -2.45 15.58
N GLY A 203 -9.82 -3.33 15.79
CA GLY A 203 -10.94 -3.58 14.89
C GLY A 203 -12.23 -3.06 15.48
N LEU A 204 -12.86 -2.09 14.82
CA LEU A 204 -14.15 -1.56 15.22
C LEU A 204 -15.24 -2.06 14.28
N VAL A 205 -16.34 -2.52 14.85
CA VAL A 205 -17.57 -2.83 14.10
C VAL A 205 -18.53 -1.66 14.25
N LEU A 206 -18.93 -1.09 13.12
CA LEU A 206 -19.92 0.00 13.06
C LEU A 206 -21.35 -0.53 13.16
N GLU A 207 -22.32 0.33 13.40
CA GLU A 207 -23.73 -0.04 13.49
C GLU A 207 -24.27 -0.72 12.22
N GLU A 208 -23.75 -0.33 11.06
CA GLU A 208 -24.12 -0.90 9.76
C GLU A 208 -23.39 -2.25 9.47
N GLY A 209 -22.65 -2.80 10.44
CA GLY A 209 -21.88 -4.04 10.30
C GLY A 209 -20.54 -3.87 9.57
N ALA A 210 -20.23 -2.68 9.09
CA ALA A 210 -18.93 -2.42 8.46
C ALA A 210 -17.81 -2.41 9.50
N THR A 211 -16.63 -2.87 9.09
CA THR A 211 -15.45 -2.92 9.96
C THR A 211 -14.44 -1.86 9.61
N VAL A 212 -13.87 -1.24 10.64
CA VAL A 212 -12.80 -0.26 10.55
C VAL A 212 -11.56 -0.80 11.23
N THR A 213 -10.45 -0.82 10.50
CA THR A 213 -9.13 -1.06 11.07
C THR A 213 -8.53 0.26 11.57
N ALA A 214 -8.11 0.30 12.83
CA ALA A 214 -7.36 1.42 13.36
C ALA A 214 -5.99 0.95 13.88
N VAL A 215 -4.98 1.80 13.71
CA VAL A 215 -3.63 1.58 14.24
C VAL A 215 -3.39 2.60 15.34
N TRP A 216 -3.06 2.12 16.54
CA TRP A 216 -2.78 2.99 17.67
C TRP A 216 -1.41 3.66 17.52
N SER A 217 -1.38 4.97 17.40
CA SER A 217 -0.17 5.75 17.13
C SER A 217 0.37 6.52 18.35
N SER A 218 -0.41 6.60 19.44
CA SER A 218 0.02 7.33 20.63
C SER A 218 1.12 6.57 21.38
N GLU A 219 2.12 7.32 21.89
CA GLU A 219 3.19 6.76 22.76
C GLU A 219 2.71 6.52 24.19
N GLY A 220 1.58 7.11 24.61
CA GLY A 220 0.99 6.93 25.93
C GLY A 220 0.50 5.52 26.16
N PHE A 221 0.71 4.99 27.38
CA PHE A 221 0.09 3.73 27.82
C PHE A 221 -1.40 4.00 28.04
N VAL A 222 -2.21 3.41 27.17
CA VAL A 222 -3.67 3.35 27.35
C VAL A 222 -4.01 1.90 27.65
N ASP A 223 -4.77 1.65 28.71
CA ASP A 223 -5.31 0.32 28.98
C ASP A 223 -6.43 0.01 27.99
N LEU A 224 -6.03 -0.42 26.79
CA LEU A 224 -6.95 -0.72 25.69
C LEU A 224 -7.87 -1.90 26.01
N ALA A 225 -7.52 -2.75 26.95
CA ALA A 225 -8.33 -3.89 27.36
C ALA A 225 -9.67 -3.43 27.97
N ASN A 226 -9.68 -2.28 28.64
CA ASN A 226 -10.91 -1.71 29.22
C ASN A 226 -11.95 -1.29 28.17
N PHE A 227 -11.56 -1.16 26.92
CA PHE A 227 -12.43 -0.77 25.80
C PHE A 227 -12.96 -1.97 25.01
N LEU A 228 -12.43 -3.17 25.21
CA LEU A 228 -12.85 -4.36 24.46
C LEU A 228 -14.33 -4.64 24.71
N ASP A 229 -15.06 -5.00 23.67
CA ASP A 229 -16.49 -5.28 23.64
C ASP A 229 -17.39 -4.06 23.99
N LYS A 230 -16.79 -2.87 24.08
CA LYS A 230 -17.52 -1.63 24.39
C LYS A 230 -17.65 -0.73 23.18
N ARG A 231 -18.68 0.13 23.21
CA ARG A 231 -18.84 1.18 22.22
C ARG A 231 -17.90 2.33 22.54
N ILE A 232 -17.05 2.69 21.58
CA ILE A 232 -16.00 3.68 21.72
C ILE A 232 -16.03 4.67 20.56
N VAL A 233 -15.37 5.81 20.75
CA VAL A 233 -15.00 6.74 19.69
C VAL A 233 -13.48 6.75 19.58
N ILE A 234 -13.00 6.53 18.36
CA ILE A 234 -11.61 6.78 18.01
C ILE A 234 -11.50 8.12 17.27
N GLU A 235 -10.45 8.87 17.56
CA GLU A 235 -10.07 10.08 16.81
C GLU A 235 -8.69 9.85 16.20
N GLY A 236 -8.48 10.30 14.97
CA GLY A 236 -7.21 10.11 14.30
C GLY A 236 -7.21 10.56 12.85
N LEU A 237 -6.18 10.15 12.14
CA LEU A 237 -5.98 10.45 10.74
C LEU A 237 -6.46 9.26 9.89
N ALA A 238 -7.50 9.46 9.10
CA ALA A 238 -7.97 8.46 8.14
C ALA A 238 -7.06 8.45 6.91
N GLU A 239 -6.58 7.26 6.56
CA GLU A 239 -5.87 6.95 5.34
C GLU A 239 -6.81 6.22 4.38
N PHE A 240 -6.74 6.57 3.09
CA PHE A 240 -7.64 6.05 2.08
C PHE A 240 -6.91 5.22 1.03
N ARG A 241 -7.64 4.30 0.40
CA ARG A 241 -7.21 3.61 -0.83
C ARG A 241 -7.40 4.52 -2.04
N PRO A 242 -6.74 4.23 -3.17
CA PRO A 242 -6.98 4.98 -4.41
C PRO A 242 -8.46 4.99 -4.86
N SER A 243 -9.24 3.98 -4.46
CA SER A 243 -10.69 3.92 -4.68
C SER A 243 -11.51 4.94 -3.86
N GLY A 244 -10.89 5.64 -2.91
CA GLY A 244 -11.57 6.52 -1.95
C GLY A 244 -12.15 5.80 -0.73
N THR A 245 -12.09 4.46 -0.69
CA THR A 245 -12.52 3.71 0.50
C THR A 245 -11.49 3.85 1.63
N LEU A 246 -11.97 3.79 2.87
CA LEU A 246 -11.11 3.84 4.04
C LEU A 246 -10.13 2.66 4.05
N LEU A 247 -8.84 2.93 4.19
CA LEU A 247 -7.82 1.90 4.39
C LEU A 247 -7.67 1.59 5.87
N ARG A 248 -7.44 2.63 6.69
CA ARG A 248 -7.28 2.56 8.14
C ARG A 248 -7.46 3.93 8.78
N VAL A 249 -7.47 3.95 10.11
CA VAL A 249 -7.35 5.17 10.91
C VAL A 249 -6.10 5.08 11.78
N ASP A 250 -5.18 6.02 11.64
CA ASP A 250 -4.06 6.19 12.57
C ASP A 250 -4.61 6.92 13.81
N ALA A 251 -5.05 6.13 14.81
CA ALA A 251 -5.75 6.62 16.00
C ALA A 251 -4.76 7.22 17.00
N ASP A 252 -5.03 8.44 17.43
CA ASP A 252 -4.25 9.16 18.46
C ASP A 252 -5.04 9.40 19.75
N ALA A 253 -6.37 9.22 19.74
CA ALA A 253 -7.21 9.26 20.92
C ALA A 253 -8.32 8.19 20.87
N ILE A 254 -8.70 7.69 22.05
CA ILE A 254 -9.79 6.74 22.25
C ILE A 254 -10.54 7.11 23.51
N ARG A 255 -11.89 7.03 23.47
CA ARG A 255 -12.75 7.23 24.63
C ARG A 255 -14.01 6.38 24.52
N HIS A 256 -14.74 6.22 25.63
CA HIS A 256 -16.08 5.64 25.58
C HIS A 256 -17.01 6.54 24.77
N ALA A 257 -17.91 5.91 24.01
CA ALA A 257 -18.93 6.64 23.26
C ALA A 257 -20.03 7.16 24.20
N GLU A 258 -20.49 8.38 23.93
CA GLU A 258 -21.62 9.02 24.61
C GLU A 258 -22.87 9.03 23.71
N ALA A 259 -24.02 9.40 24.27
CA ALA A 259 -25.30 9.38 23.53
C ALA A 259 -25.31 10.27 22.26
N GLY A 260 -24.48 11.33 22.22
CA GLY A 260 -24.36 12.24 21.06
C GLY A 260 -23.44 11.74 19.93
N ASP A 261 -22.71 10.64 20.13
CA ASP A 261 -21.70 10.16 19.19
C ASP A 261 -22.24 9.27 18.06
N SER A 262 -23.56 9.06 17.99
CA SER A 262 -24.18 8.24 16.94
C SER A 262 -23.91 8.77 15.52
N SER A 263 -23.71 10.08 15.36
CA SER A 263 -23.36 10.70 14.08
C SER A 263 -22.01 10.25 13.53
N PHE A 264 -21.12 9.72 14.35
CA PHE A 264 -19.78 9.22 13.96
C PHE A 264 -19.80 7.73 13.59
N GLY A 265 -20.95 7.07 13.55
CA GLY A 265 -21.10 5.64 13.22
C GLY A 265 -21.00 5.30 11.74
N LYS A 266 -20.61 6.25 10.87
CA LYS A 266 -20.51 6.06 9.42
C LYS A 266 -19.07 5.96 8.95
N LEU A 267 -18.84 5.13 7.91
CA LEU A 267 -17.53 5.03 7.26
C LEU A 267 -17.16 6.37 6.58
N PRO A 268 -16.00 6.96 6.89
CA PRO A 268 -15.53 8.11 6.15
C PRO A 268 -15.10 7.68 4.74
N ALA A 269 -15.55 8.40 3.72
CA ALA A 269 -15.12 8.23 2.34
C ALA A 269 -14.14 9.33 1.94
N GLY A 270 -13.08 8.97 1.23
CA GLY A 270 -12.13 9.92 0.68
C GLY A 270 -12.64 10.56 -0.61
N GLU A 271 -12.33 11.81 -0.82
CA GLU A 271 -12.60 12.48 -2.09
C GLU A 271 -11.58 12.05 -3.13
N VAL A 272 -11.96 11.16 -4.03
CA VAL A 272 -11.11 10.74 -5.15
C VAL A 272 -11.02 11.91 -6.14
N ARG A 273 -9.81 12.42 -6.36
CA ARG A 273 -9.55 13.39 -7.41
C ARG A 273 -9.67 12.70 -8.76
N ARG A 274 -10.83 12.77 -9.39
CA ARG A 274 -10.97 12.35 -10.80
C ARG A 274 -10.15 13.30 -11.67
N ASN A 275 -9.22 12.75 -12.43
CA ASN A 275 -8.48 13.54 -13.40
C ASN A 275 -9.27 13.56 -14.71
N TYR A 276 -10.34 14.38 -14.74
CA TYR A 276 -11.25 14.51 -15.88
C TYR A 276 -10.52 14.69 -17.20
N LEU A 277 -9.39 15.40 -17.22
CA LEU A 277 -8.60 15.61 -18.44
C LEU A 277 -7.93 14.32 -18.94
N ARG A 278 -7.59 13.38 -18.06
CA ARG A 278 -7.00 12.11 -18.46
C ARG A 278 -8.07 11.10 -18.87
N ASP A 279 -9.21 11.09 -18.17
CA ASP A 279 -10.37 10.29 -18.55
C ASP A 279 -10.89 10.74 -19.92
N ALA A 280 -10.96 12.03 -20.16
CA ALA A 280 -11.24 12.62 -21.46
C ALA A 280 -10.20 12.26 -22.54
N ALA A 281 -8.92 12.14 -22.19
CA ALA A 281 -7.88 11.72 -23.14
C ALA A 281 -7.95 10.22 -23.49
N THR A 282 -8.44 9.37 -22.58
CA THR A 282 -8.61 7.93 -22.81
C THR A 282 -9.84 7.65 -23.68
N ILE A 283 -10.87 8.49 -23.63
CA ILE A 283 -12.06 8.45 -24.50
C ILE A 283 -11.74 8.87 -25.95
N ARG A 284 -10.53 9.31 -26.22
CA ARG A 284 -10.08 10.07 -27.38
C ARG A 284 -9.89 9.33 -28.70
N SER A 285 -10.14 8.08 -28.82
CA SER A 285 -10.02 7.44 -30.13
C SER A 285 -11.26 7.73 -31.00
N GLY A 286 -11.41 8.97 -31.46
CA GLY A 286 -12.36 9.31 -32.53
C GLY A 286 -13.29 10.50 -32.30
N LEU A 287 -13.27 11.16 -31.14
CA LEU A 287 -14.16 12.29 -30.86
C LEU A 287 -13.42 13.65 -30.97
N ARG A 288 -14.14 14.68 -31.39
CA ARG A 288 -13.64 16.06 -31.39
C ARG A 288 -13.18 16.46 -29.97
N PRO A 289 -12.10 17.27 -29.84
CA PRO A 289 -11.45 17.51 -28.54
C PRO A 289 -12.37 17.98 -27.39
N TYR A 290 -13.45 18.65 -27.72
CA TYR A 290 -14.37 19.22 -26.72
C TYR A 290 -15.56 18.30 -26.39
N ALA A 291 -15.94 17.37 -27.27
CA ALA A 291 -17.04 16.44 -26.99
C ALA A 291 -16.79 15.49 -25.83
N ALA A 292 -15.51 15.27 -25.48
CA ALA A 292 -15.12 14.44 -24.34
C ALA A 292 -15.31 15.12 -22.96
N LEU A 293 -15.60 16.41 -22.93
CA LEU A 293 -15.85 17.19 -21.70
C LEU A 293 -17.34 17.31 -21.38
N PHE A 294 -18.21 17.00 -22.32
CA PHE A 294 -19.65 17.03 -22.09
C PHE A 294 -20.05 15.96 -21.05
N GLY A 295 -20.86 16.34 -20.08
CA GLY A 295 -21.28 15.48 -18.96
C GLY A 295 -20.24 15.25 -17.88
N LEU A 296 -19.01 15.78 -18.01
CA LEU A 296 -17.96 15.69 -16.99
C LEU A 296 -17.84 16.94 -16.10
N ILE A 297 -18.44 18.06 -16.54
CA ILE A 297 -18.46 19.31 -15.79
C ILE A 297 -19.76 19.36 -15.00
N PRO A 298 -19.74 19.43 -13.67
CA PRO A 298 -20.95 19.63 -12.88
C PRO A 298 -21.54 21.01 -13.19
N GLY A 299 -22.73 21.04 -13.73
CA GLY A 299 -23.52 22.22 -14.04
C GLY A 299 -25.00 21.85 -14.12
N GLU A 300 -25.89 22.83 -14.06
CA GLU A 300 -27.31 22.62 -14.26
C GLU A 300 -27.70 22.66 -15.74
N GLU A 301 -26.75 23.07 -16.60
CA GLU A 301 -26.96 23.16 -18.06
C GLU A 301 -26.90 21.77 -18.70
N THR A 302 -27.73 21.56 -19.69
CA THR A 302 -27.71 20.35 -20.50
C THR A 302 -26.52 20.38 -21.49
N ASP A 303 -26.08 19.20 -21.95
CA ASP A 303 -24.99 19.08 -22.93
C ASP A 303 -25.27 19.88 -24.20
N GLU A 304 -26.54 20.03 -24.56
CA GLU A 304 -27.01 20.81 -25.72
C GLU A 304 -26.87 22.32 -25.54
N GLU A 305 -27.20 22.83 -24.33
CA GLU A 305 -27.04 24.25 -23.97
C GLU A 305 -25.57 24.64 -23.89
N PHE A 306 -24.72 23.77 -23.34
CA PHE A 306 -23.28 23.99 -23.30
C PHE A 306 -22.67 23.98 -24.72
N ALA A 307 -23.10 23.04 -25.57
CA ALA A 307 -22.65 23.01 -26.97
C ALA A 307 -23.02 24.26 -27.75
N ALA A 308 -24.23 24.80 -27.54
CA ALA A 308 -24.69 26.05 -28.15
C ALA A 308 -23.86 27.25 -27.71
N ALA A 309 -23.58 27.36 -26.40
CA ALA A 309 -22.76 28.42 -25.82
C ALA A 309 -21.30 28.41 -26.33
N VAL A 310 -20.72 27.23 -26.53
CA VAL A 310 -19.37 27.08 -27.12
C VAL A 310 -19.35 27.43 -28.59
N ALA A 311 -20.42 27.15 -29.31
CA ALA A 311 -20.54 27.48 -30.75
C ALA A 311 -20.67 29.01 -30.99
N GLU A 312 -21.27 29.74 -30.05
CA GLU A 312 -21.37 31.22 -30.11
C GLU A 312 -20.03 31.93 -29.84
N LEU A 313 -19.07 31.24 -29.19
CA LEU A 313 -17.75 31.78 -28.86
C LEU A 313 -16.68 31.48 -29.93
N SER A 314 -17.03 30.78 -31.00
CA SER A 314 -16.16 30.38 -32.11
C SER A 314 -16.42 31.19 -33.36
#